data_a9a00a2a9ad148b63bcb1b7b4048d30b
#
_entry.id   a9a00a2a9ad148b63bcb1b7b4048d30b
#
_cell.length_a   1.000
_cell.length_b   1.000
_cell.length_c   1.000
_cell.angle_alpha   90.00
_cell.angle_beta   90.00
_cell.angle_gamma   90.00
#
_symmetry.space_group_name_H-M   'P 1'
#
loop_
_entity.id
_entity.type
_entity.pdbx_description
1 polymer ?
#
loop_
_entity_poly.entity_id
_entity_poly.type
_entity_poly.pdbx_seq_one_letter_code
_entity_poly.pdbx_strand_id
1 'polypeptide(L)'
;MKEMDCVEVIVEKECYAKHGVHKGMQGWICLDDHSGGYWLVNFPQCGEKEDIAEIAVKEEDLKLLANGMDAKINERIRALFSE
;
A
#
# COMPACT_ATOMS: atom_id res chain seq x y z
N MET A 1 -3.87 -13.14 5.35
CA MET A 1 -3.46 -11.78 5.74
C MET A 1 -4.16 -11.39 7.03
N LYS A 2 -3.54 -10.55 7.81
CA LYS A 2 -4.06 -10.09 9.09
C LYS A 2 -3.52 -8.71 9.41
N GLU A 3 -4.03 -8.10 10.49
CA GLU A 3 -3.54 -6.81 10.97
C GLU A 3 -2.02 -6.81 11.17
N MET A 4 -1.38 -5.74 10.79
CA MET A 4 0.08 -5.52 10.85
C MET A 4 0.90 -6.30 9.82
N ASP A 5 0.29 -7.16 9.01
CA ASP A 5 1.02 -7.80 7.93
C ASP A 5 1.46 -6.76 6.89
N CYS A 6 2.67 -6.93 6.39
CA CYS A 6 3.21 -6.08 5.33
C CYS A 6 2.81 -6.63 3.98
N VAL A 7 2.40 -5.76 3.08
CA VAL A 7 1.87 -6.13 1.76
C VAL A 7 2.38 -5.22 0.66
N GLU A 8 2.33 -5.71 -0.57
CA GLU A 8 2.70 -4.95 -1.76
C GLU A 8 1.54 -4.97 -2.75
N VAL A 9 1.28 -3.83 -3.36
CA VAL A 9 0.29 -3.72 -4.44
C VAL A 9 0.87 -4.32 -5.71
N ILE A 10 0.18 -5.30 -6.28
CA ILE A 10 0.69 -6.04 -7.45
C ILE A 10 0.04 -5.64 -8.77
N VAL A 11 -0.86 -4.66 -8.76
CA VAL A 11 -1.54 -4.17 -9.96
C VAL A 11 -1.57 -2.64 -9.97
N GLU A 12 -1.63 -2.07 -11.17
CA GLU A 12 -1.85 -0.64 -11.34
C GLU A 12 -3.32 -0.41 -11.65
N LYS A 13 -4.04 0.27 -10.77
CA LYS A 13 -5.46 0.59 -10.96
C LYS A 13 -5.73 2.07 -10.68
N GLU A 14 -6.59 2.68 -11.46
CA GLU A 14 -6.95 4.08 -11.27
C GLU A 14 -7.57 4.36 -9.90
N CYS A 15 -8.36 3.43 -9.38
CA CYS A 15 -8.97 3.58 -8.07
C CYS A 15 -7.95 3.68 -6.93
N TYR A 16 -6.75 3.16 -7.11
CA TYR A 16 -5.65 3.33 -6.17
C TYR A 16 -4.78 4.52 -6.54
N ALA A 17 -4.53 4.70 -7.83
CA ALA A 17 -3.67 5.79 -8.33
C ALA A 17 -4.19 7.17 -7.96
N LYS A 18 -5.51 7.36 -7.93
CA LYS A 18 -6.11 8.64 -7.52
C LYS A 18 -5.79 9.01 -6.08
N HIS A 19 -5.37 8.05 -5.27
CA HIS A 19 -4.92 8.27 -3.90
C HIS A 19 -3.40 8.29 -3.78
N GLY A 20 -2.68 8.24 -4.90
CA GLY A 20 -1.23 8.21 -4.93
C GLY A 20 -0.63 6.83 -4.74
N VAL A 21 -1.45 5.77 -4.82
CA VAL A 21 -0.99 4.39 -4.64
C VAL A 21 -0.84 3.70 -5.99
N HIS A 22 0.38 3.23 -6.27
CA HIS A 22 0.74 2.62 -7.54
C HIS A 22 1.30 1.22 -7.34
N LYS A 23 1.33 0.44 -8.42
CA LYS A 23 1.90 -0.90 -8.42
C LYS A 23 3.32 -0.89 -7.84
N GLY A 24 3.60 -1.83 -6.97
CA GLY A 24 4.90 -1.97 -6.31
C GLY A 24 5.01 -1.26 -4.98
N MET A 25 4.06 -0.39 -4.66
CA MET A 25 4.06 0.28 -3.36
C MET A 25 3.77 -0.71 -2.24
N GLN A 26 4.40 -0.49 -1.10
CA GLN A 26 4.32 -1.37 0.06
C GLN A 26 3.70 -0.65 1.24
N GLY A 27 3.01 -1.42 2.08
CA GLY A 27 2.37 -0.88 3.26
C GLY A 27 2.06 -1.99 4.26
N TRP A 28 1.26 -1.66 5.25
CA TRP A 28 0.81 -2.64 6.23
C TRP A 28 -0.71 -2.56 6.41
N ILE A 29 -1.28 -3.70 6.82
CA ILE A 29 -2.71 -3.80 7.07
C ILE A 29 -3.02 -3.15 8.42
N CYS A 30 -3.93 -2.18 8.40
CA CYS A 30 -4.30 -1.41 9.60
C CYS A 30 -5.37 -2.09 10.44
N LEU A 31 -6.32 -2.76 9.77
CA LEU A 31 -7.43 -3.42 10.46
C LEU A 31 -7.56 -4.85 9.98
N ASP A 32 -7.87 -5.75 10.92
CA ASP A 32 -8.13 -7.15 10.65
C ASP A 32 -9.60 -7.36 10.27
N ASP A 33 -10.13 -6.47 9.45
CA ASP A 33 -11.49 -6.53 8.92
C ASP A 33 -11.41 -6.41 7.41
N HIS A 34 -11.71 -7.48 6.71
CA HIS A 34 -11.64 -7.53 5.26
C HIS A 34 -13.02 -7.71 4.62
N SER A 35 -13.99 -6.97 5.13
CA SER A 35 -15.35 -6.95 4.61
C SER A 35 -15.36 -6.78 3.10
N GLY A 36 -16.09 -7.66 2.38
CA GLY A 36 -16.15 -7.59 0.92
C GLY A 36 -14.85 -7.93 0.19
N GLY A 37 -13.87 -8.54 0.88
CA GLY A 37 -12.59 -8.90 0.27
C GLY A 37 -11.58 -7.78 0.21
N TYR A 38 -11.81 -6.69 0.94
CA TYR A 38 -10.88 -5.55 1.02
C TYR A 38 -10.16 -5.52 2.35
N TRP A 39 -8.92 -5.02 2.31
CA TRP A 39 -8.14 -4.74 3.50
C TRP A 39 -7.84 -3.26 3.57
N LEU A 40 -7.89 -2.67 4.75
CA LEU A 40 -7.46 -1.28 4.95
C LEU A 40 -5.94 -1.27 5.07
N VAL A 41 -5.27 -0.64 4.13
CA VAL A 41 -3.80 -0.63 4.03
C VAL A 41 -3.26 0.79 4.14
N ASN A 42 -2.25 0.97 4.99
CA ASN A 42 -1.53 2.23 5.13
C ASN A 42 -0.25 2.18 4.30
N PHE A 43 -0.03 3.20 3.47
CA PHE A 43 1.16 3.33 2.63
C PHE A 43 2.02 4.48 3.14
N PRO A 44 3.06 4.20 3.93
CA PRO A 44 3.89 5.24 4.56
C PRO A 44 4.97 5.77 3.64
N GLN A 45 5.55 6.90 4.06
CA GLN A 45 6.78 7.45 3.50
C GLN A 45 7.87 7.42 4.56
N CYS A 46 9.13 7.53 4.13
CA CYS A 46 10.26 7.59 5.05
C CYS A 46 10.34 8.95 5.75
N GLY A 47 10.92 8.95 6.95
CA GLY A 47 11.17 10.16 7.71
C GLY A 47 9.92 10.75 8.33
N GLU A 48 9.87 12.06 8.43
CA GLU A 48 8.78 12.79 9.06
C GLU A 48 7.63 13.15 8.10
N LYS A 49 7.67 12.62 6.90
CA LYS A 49 6.63 12.87 5.91
C LYS A 49 5.33 12.15 6.29
N GLU A 50 4.21 12.75 5.92
CA GLU A 50 2.91 12.12 6.09
C GLU A 50 2.80 10.86 5.24
N ASP A 51 1.91 9.96 5.65
CA ASP A 51 1.62 8.76 4.86
C ASP A 51 1.04 9.15 3.49
N ILE A 52 1.34 8.34 2.48
CA ILE A 52 0.81 8.56 1.13
C ILE A 52 -0.71 8.42 1.15
N ALA A 53 -1.19 7.33 1.74
CA ALA A 53 -2.62 7.04 1.80
C ALA A 53 -2.93 5.92 2.78
N GLU A 54 -4.17 5.87 3.24
CA GLU A 54 -4.73 4.75 3.99
C GLU A 54 -6.05 4.42 3.31
N ILE A 55 -6.05 3.37 2.50
CA ILE A 55 -7.18 3.02 1.64
C ILE A 55 -7.51 1.53 1.68
N ALA A 56 -8.74 1.21 1.26
CA ALA A 56 -9.16 -0.17 1.10
C ALA A 56 -8.61 -0.71 -0.22
N VAL A 57 -7.93 -1.86 -0.16
CA VAL A 57 -7.35 -2.53 -1.31
C VAL A 57 -7.83 -3.97 -1.34
N LYS A 58 -8.22 -4.45 -2.51
CA LYS A 58 -8.67 -5.83 -2.67
C LYS A 58 -7.56 -6.81 -2.32
N GLU A 59 -7.88 -7.87 -1.60
CA GLU A 59 -6.91 -8.90 -1.25
C GLU A 59 -6.19 -9.46 -2.47
N GLU A 60 -6.92 -9.69 -3.57
CA GLU A 60 -6.33 -10.21 -4.81
C GLU A 60 -5.30 -9.26 -5.45
N ASP A 61 -5.33 -7.99 -5.09
CA ASP A 61 -4.42 -6.97 -5.59
C ASP A 61 -3.20 -6.78 -4.68
N LEU A 62 -3.10 -7.57 -3.63
CA LEU A 62 -2.02 -7.51 -2.64
C LEU A 62 -1.21 -8.80 -2.61
N LYS A 63 0.07 -8.66 -2.30
CA LYS A 63 1.00 -9.75 -2.09
C LYS A 63 1.57 -9.62 -0.68
N LEU A 64 1.56 -10.72 0.08
CA LEU A 64 2.13 -10.73 1.42
C LEU A 64 3.66 -10.65 1.34
N LEU A 65 4.26 -9.80 2.16
CA LEU A 65 5.70 -9.63 2.24
C LEU A 65 6.24 -10.35 3.48
N ALA A 66 7.15 -11.31 3.26
CA ALA A 66 7.68 -12.14 4.34
C ALA A 66 8.67 -11.39 5.24
N ASN A 67 9.37 -10.39 4.70
CA ASN A 67 10.47 -9.71 5.39
C ASN A 67 10.17 -8.24 5.75
N GLY A 68 8.90 -7.91 5.84
CA GLY A 68 8.48 -6.54 6.13
C GLY A 68 8.44 -5.67 4.88
N MET A 69 8.21 -4.38 5.06
CA MET A 69 8.08 -3.43 3.95
C MET A 69 9.21 -2.41 3.96
N ASP A 70 9.42 -1.77 2.80
CA ASP A 70 10.39 -0.70 2.63
C ASP A 70 9.70 0.56 2.10
N ALA A 71 9.57 1.56 2.95
CA ALA A 71 8.93 2.83 2.60
C ALA A 71 9.70 3.62 1.55
N LYS A 72 10.99 3.35 1.37
CA LYS A 72 11.80 4.00 0.33
C LYS A 72 11.30 3.62 -1.07
N ILE A 73 10.78 2.41 -1.21
CA ILE A 73 10.21 1.97 -2.49
C ILE A 73 9.01 2.84 -2.84
N ASN A 74 8.19 3.19 -1.86
CA ASN A 74 7.03 4.06 -2.06
C ASN A 74 7.45 5.43 -2.58
N GLU A 75 8.51 6.00 -2.02
CA GLU A 75 9.01 7.29 -2.46
C GLU A 75 9.54 7.25 -3.89
N ARG A 76 10.25 6.18 -4.25
CA ARG A 76 10.77 6.00 -5.61
C ARG A 76 9.65 5.90 -6.62
N ILE A 77 8.63 5.11 -6.31
CA ILE A 77 7.48 4.92 -7.20
C ILE A 77 6.71 6.23 -7.34
N ARG A 78 6.48 6.92 -6.23
CA ARG A 78 5.78 8.19 -6.25
C ARG A 78 6.50 9.21 -7.14
N ALA A 79 7.83 9.23 -7.10
CA ALA A 79 8.63 10.12 -7.92
C ALA A 79 8.45 9.86 -9.43
N LEU A 80 8.23 8.60 -9.81
CA LEU A 80 7.99 8.23 -11.21
C LEU A 80 6.67 8.79 -11.74
N PHE A 81 5.70 9.00 -10.87
CA PHE A 81 4.38 9.52 -11.23
C PHE A 81 4.20 11.00 -10.88
N SER A 82 5.23 11.61 -10.34
CA SER A 82 5.25 13.03 -10.01
C SER A 82 5.63 13.86 -11.23
N GLU A 83 4.94 14.94 -11.44
CA GLU A 83 5.26 15.87 -12.53
C GLU A 83 6.13 17.03 -12.05
#